data_7c56c6b075733692671112b70147a81b
#
_entry.id   7c56c6b075733692671112b70147a81b
#
_cell.length_a   1.000
_cell.length_b   1.000
_cell.length_c   1.000
_cell.angle_alpha   90.00
_cell.angle_beta   90.00
_cell.angle_gamma   90.00
#
_symmetry.space_group_name_H-M   'P 1'
#
loop_
_entity.id
_entity.type
_entity.pdbx_description
1 polymer ?
#
loop_
_entity_poly.entity_id
_entity_poly.type
_entity_poly.pdbx_seq_one_letter_code
_entity_poly.pdbx_strand_id
1 'polypeptide(L)'
;MPKITLEHVTKRWGNFYGVDDLNLVIDDNAFVTLLGPSGCGKTTTLRMIAGLETPTSGKITIGDRVVYDSEEGINIPANKRKVGFLFQNYALWPNMTVYDNISFGLKNIKEELDLFDENARAKKAILVAEHAFWKSILF
;
A
#
# COMPACT_ATOMS: atom_id res chain seq x y z
N MET A 1 1.87 -9.91 6.48
CA MET A 1 1.33 -9.24 5.29
C MET A 1 1.14 -10.33 4.24
N PRO A 2 0.00 -10.45 3.58
CA PRO A 2 -0.24 -11.55 2.64
C PRO A 2 0.71 -11.45 1.44
N LYS A 3 0.97 -12.58 0.77
CA LYS A 3 1.75 -12.64 -0.47
C LYS A 3 1.16 -11.69 -1.51
N ILE A 4 2.01 -10.99 -2.27
CA ILE A 4 1.59 -10.12 -3.37
C ILE A 4 2.26 -10.61 -4.65
N THR A 5 1.46 -10.79 -5.70
CA THR A 5 1.95 -11.21 -7.02
C THR A 5 1.51 -10.21 -8.07
N LEU A 6 2.45 -9.73 -8.86
CA LEU A 6 2.24 -8.94 -10.06
C LEU A 6 2.64 -9.78 -11.26
N GLU A 7 1.75 -9.88 -12.25
CA GLU A 7 1.95 -10.69 -13.46
C GLU A 7 1.72 -9.79 -14.67
N HIS A 8 2.76 -9.59 -15.47
CA HIS A 8 2.73 -8.78 -16.69
C HIS A 8 2.14 -7.39 -16.52
N VAL A 9 2.40 -6.75 -15.34
CA VAL A 9 1.79 -5.47 -15.00
C VAL A 9 2.46 -4.34 -15.76
N THR A 10 1.68 -3.63 -16.57
CA THR A 10 2.12 -2.45 -17.32
C THR A 10 1.31 -1.23 -16.91
N LYS A 11 1.99 -0.10 -16.77
CA LYS A 11 1.37 1.22 -16.63
C LYS A 11 1.97 2.19 -17.62
N ARG A 12 1.12 2.76 -18.48
CA ARG A 12 1.52 3.79 -19.43
C ARG A 12 0.56 4.98 -19.41
N TRP A 13 1.08 6.13 -19.75
CA TRP A 13 0.32 7.34 -20.03
C TRP A 13 0.66 7.81 -21.44
N GLY A 14 -0.27 7.59 -22.38
CA GLY A 14 0.01 7.78 -23.79
C GLY A 14 1.18 6.89 -24.25
N ASN A 15 2.27 7.52 -24.71
CA ASN A 15 3.49 6.82 -25.18
C ASN A 15 4.55 6.64 -24.07
N PHE A 16 4.30 7.14 -22.86
CA PHE A 16 5.24 7.01 -21.75
C PHE A 16 4.91 5.80 -20.91
N TYR A 17 5.89 4.92 -20.73
CA TYR A 17 5.82 3.76 -19.85
C TYR A 17 6.37 4.12 -18.47
N GLY A 18 5.52 4.13 -17.46
CA GLY A 18 5.92 4.27 -16.06
C GLY A 18 6.35 2.95 -15.45
N VAL A 19 5.72 1.86 -15.88
CA VAL A 19 6.08 0.47 -15.56
C VAL A 19 5.78 -0.36 -16.80
N ASP A 20 6.69 -1.23 -17.21
CA ASP A 20 6.58 -2.04 -18.41
C ASP A 20 6.81 -3.52 -18.08
N ASP A 21 5.81 -4.33 -18.33
CA ASP A 21 5.80 -5.79 -18.17
C ASP A 21 6.41 -6.30 -16.85
N LEU A 22 6.02 -5.68 -15.74
CA LEU A 22 6.57 -6.02 -14.43
C LEU A 22 6.00 -7.34 -13.92
N ASN A 23 6.92 -8.26 -13.62
CA ASN A 23 6.66 -9.51 -12.92
C ASN A 23 7.36 -9.46 -11.56
N LEU A 24 6.60 -9.53 -10.46
CA LEU A 24 7.13 -9.41 -9.10
C LEU A 24 6.34 -10.27 -8.13
N VAL A 25 7.05 -11.02 -7.31
CA VAL A 25 6.47 -11.78 -6.21
C VAL A 25 7.06 -11.28 -4.89
N ILE A 26 6.19 -10.91 -3.97
CA ILE A 26 6.52 -10.56 -2.59
C ILE A 26 5.89 -11.61 -1.71
N ASP A 27 6.70 -12.44 -1.08
CA ASP A 27 6.20 -13.52 -0.23
C ASP A 27 5.56 -12.99 1.07
N ASP A 28 4.76 -13.84 1.70
CA ASP A 28 4.11 -13.48 2.96
C ASP A 28 5.15 -13.09 4.01
N ASN A 29 4.86 -11.99 4.72
CA ASN A 29 5.73 -11.40 5.74
C ASN A 29 7.15 -11.03 5.27
N ALA A 30 7.43 -11.00 3.97
CA ALA A 30 8.72 -10.56 3.43
C ALA A 30 8.87 -9.03 3.56
N PHE A 31 10.12 -8.60 3.80
CA PHE A 31 10.53 -7.21 3.67
C PHE A 31 11.23 -7.03 2.32
N VAL A 32 10.64 -6.22 1.45
CA VAL A 32 11.15 -5.97 0.09
C VAL A 32 11.45 -4.48 -0.10
N THR A 33 12.61 -4.17 -0.67
CA THR A 33 13.02 -2.82 -1.03
C THR A 33 13.10 -2.68 -2.54
N LEU A 34 12.42 -1.66 -3.09
CA LEU A 34 12.52 -1.29 -4.49
C LEU A 34 13.61 -0.21 -4.64
N LEU A 35 14.70 -0.53 -5.31
CA LEU A 35 15.82 0.38 -5.59
C LEU A 35 15.82 0.80 -7.06
N GLY A 36 16.28 2.02 -7.31
CA GLY A 36 16.42 2.55 -8.66
C GLY A 36 16.36 4.08 -8.70
N PRO A 37 16.74 4.70 -9.84
CA PRO A 37 16.74 6.14 -10.00
C PRO A 37 15.33 6.76 -9.88
N SER A 38 15.27 8.08 -9.75
CA SER A 38 14.00 8.81 -9.79
C SER A 38 13.29 8.56 -11.13
N GLY A 39 11.97 8.36 -11.08
CA GLY A 39 11.16 8.13 -12.29
C GLY A 39 11.14 6.70 -12.83
N CYS A 40 11.86 5.73 -12.24
CA CYS A 40 11.87 4.33 -12.71
C CYS A 40 10.63 3.50 -12.30
N GLY A 41 9.53 4.10 -11.90
CA GLY A 41 8.27 3.40 -11.65
C GLY A 41 8.03 2.87 -10.24
N LYS A 42 8.95 3.02 -9.27
CA LYS A 42 8.80 2.49 -7.88
C LYS A 42 7.50 2.94 -7.21
N THR A 43 7.27 4.25 -7.18
CA THR A 43 6.06 4.83 -6.57
C THR A 43 4.80 4.42 -7.33
N THR A 44 4.88 4.33 -8.65
CA THR A 44 3.79 3.86 -9.51
C THR A 44 3.41 2.42 -9.17
N THR A 45 4.41 1.54 -9.05
CA THR A 45 4.22 0.13 -8.65
C THR A 45 3.52 0.02 -7.29
N LEU A 46 4.01 0.75 -6.28
CA LEU A 46 3.40 0.76 -4.95
C LEU A 46 1.95 1.29 -4.98
N ARG A 47 1.69 2.35 -5.75
CA ARG A 47 0.33 2.88 -5.94
C ARG A 47 -0.60 1.90 -6.64
N MET A 48 -0.10 1.15 -7.62
CA MET A 48 -0.89 0.11 -8.30
C MET A 48 -1.25 -1.03 -7.35
N ILE A 49 -0.33 -1.49 -6.50
CA ILE A 49 -0.62 -2.49 -5.45
C ILE A 49 -1.69 -1.96 -4.49
N ALA A 50 -1.57 -0.72 -4.03
CA ALA A 50 -2.51 -0.11 -3.11
C ALA A 50 -3.89 0.22 -3.74
N GLY A 51 -4.02 0.20 -5.07
CA GLY A 51 -5.24 0.59 -5.77
C GLY A 51 -5.46 2.10 -5.90
N LEU A 52 -4.40 2.87 -5.71
CA LEU A 52 -4.36 4.33 -5.89
C LEU A 52 -4.01 4.72 -7.33
N GLU A 53 -3.52 3.79 -8.11
CA GLU A 53 -3.25 3.91 -9.54
C GLU A 53 -3.74 2.64 -10.24
N THR A 54 -4.42 2.79 -11.37
CA THR A 54 -4.93 1.65 -12.16
C THR A 54 -3.87 1.25 -13.18
N PRO A 55 -3.42 -0.02 -13.22
CA PRO A 55 -2.58 -0.53 -14.30
C PRO A 55 -3.28 -0.37 -15.67
N THR A 56 -2.50 -0.36 -16.74
CA THR A 56 -3.01 -0.41 -18.12
C THR A 56 -3.32 -1.85 -18.52
N SER A 57 -2.48 -2.81 -18.07
CA SER A 57 -2.66 -4.24 -18.33
C SER A 57 -1.98 -5.08 -17.24
N GLY A 58 -2.25 -6.39 -17.26
CA GLY A 58 -1.70 -7.36 -16.35
C GLY A 58 -2.63 -7.73 -15.20
N LYS A 59 -2.06 -8.39 -14.19
CA LYS A 59 -2.83 -8.93 -13.06
C LYS A 59 -2.10 -8.66 -11.74
N ILE A 60 -2.87 -8.34 -10.70
CA ILE A 60 -2.37 -8.16 -9.33
C ILE A 60 -3.20 -9.02 -8.39
N THR A 61 -2.51 -9.86 -7.61
CA THR A 61 -3.12 -10.73 -6.60
C THR A 61 -2.55 -10.39 -5.21
N ILE A 62 -3.40 -10.33 -4.20
CA ILE A 62 -3.02 -10.11 -2.79
C ILE A 62 -3.60 -11.25 -1.96
N GLY A 63 -2.73 -12.09 -1.38
CA GLY A 63 -3.13 -13.37 -0.80
C GLY A 63 -3.76 -14.26 -1.86
N ASP A 64 -4.97 -14.73 -1.60
CA ASP A 64 -5.75 -15.57 -2.52
C ASP A 64 -6.73 -14.76 -3.39
N ARG A 65 -6.66 -13.42 -3.31
CA ARG A 65 -7.63 -12.55 -3.95
C ARG A 65 -7.01 -11.77 -5.09
N VAL A 66 -7.57 -11.91 -6.30
CA VAL A 66 -7.29 -11.03 -7.44
C VAL A 66 -7.88 -9.64 -7.14
N VAL A 67 -7.05 -8.61 -7.16
CA VAL A 67 -7.43 -7.21 -6.92
C VAL A 67 -7.43 -6.35 -8.17
N TYR A 68 -6.72 -6.79 -9.20
CA TYR A 68 -6.74 -6.22 -10.53
C TYR A 68 -6.50 -7.32 -11.57
N ASP A 69 -7.29 -7.31 -12.62
CA ASP A 69 -7.10 -8.15 -13.80
C ASP A 69 -7.68 -7.45 -15.02
N SER A 70 -6.83 -7.14 -16.00
CA SER A 70 -7.23 -6.44 -17.21
C SER A 70 -8.07 -7.29 -18.16
N GLU A 71 -7.90 -8.62 -18.14
CA GLU A 71 -8.63 -9.55 -19.00
C GLU A 71 -10.02 -9.84 -18.46
N GLU A 72 -10.12 -10.04 -17.15
CA GLU A 72 -11.40 -10.29 -16.46
C GLU A 72 -12.15 -9.00 -16.07
N GLY A 73 -11.57 -7.82 -16.31
CA GLY A 73 -12.16 -6.54 -15.97
C GLY A 73 -12.26 -6.29 -14.46
N ILE A 74 -11.43 -6.96 -13.65
CA ILE A 74 -11.42 -6.82 -12.20
C ILE A 74 -10.60 -5.58 -11.81
N ASN A 75 -11.19 -4.68 -11.03
CA ASN A 75 -10.47 -3.55 -10.43
C ASN A 75 -11.06 -3.22 -9.05
N ILE A 76 -10.45 -3.80 -8.01
CA ILE A 76 -10.87 -3.58 -6.63
C ILE A 76 -10.32 -2.23 -6.14
N PRO A 77 -11.17 -1.31 -5.65
CA PRO A 77 -10.73 -0.01 -5.15
C PRO A 77 -9.87 -0.13 -3.89
N ALA A 78 -9.04 0.89 -3.62
CA ALA A 78 -8.05 0.90 -2.54
C ALA A 78 -8.63 0.56 -1.16
N ASN A 79 -9.80 1.11 -0.81
CA ASN A 79 -10.45 0.87 0.47
C ASN A 79 -10.91 -0.58 0.69
N LYS A 80 -10.96 -1.40 -0.35
CA LYS A 80 -11.35 -2.81 -0.30
C LYS A 80 -10.16 -3.78 -0.45
N ARG A 81 -8.93 -3.28 -0.64
CA ARG A 81 -7.74 -4.13 -0.81
C ARG A 81 -7.11 -4.57 0.50
N LYS A 82 -7.48 -3.98 1.63
CA LYS A 82 -6.94 -4.27 2.98
C LYS A 82 -5.41 -4.11 3.08
N VAL A 83 -4.83 -3.18 2.34
CA VAL A 83 -3.41 -2.81 2.40
C VAL A 83 -3.28 -1.38 2.89
N GLY A 84 -2.30 -1.12 3.76
CA GLY A 84 -1.92 0.23 4.16
C GLY A 84 -0.95 0.85 3.15
N PHE A 85 -1.07 2.15 2.92
CA PHE A 85 -0.16 2.91 2.08
C PHE A 85 0.33 4.14 2.83
N LEU A 86 1.65 4.29 2.94
CA LEU A 86 2.27 5.48 3.53
C LEU A 86 2.69 6.45 2.43
N PHE A 87 2.13 7.64 2.44
CA PHE A 87 2.46 8.70 1.47
C PHE A 87 3.81 9.36 1.80
N GLN A 88 4.54 9.78 0.79
CA GLN A 88 5.84 10.46 0.94
C GLN A 88 5.76 11.77 1.73
N ASN A 89 4.62 12.46 1.68
CA ASN A 89 4.34 13.70 2.38
C ASN A 89 3.60 13.51 3.70
N TYR A 90 3.68 12.31 4.29
CA TYR A 90 3.08 11.90 5.57
C TYR A 90 1.55 12.01 5.64
N ALA A 91 0.88 12.66 4.69
CA ALA A 91 -0.58 12.81 4.59
C ALA A 91 -1.25 13.22 5.93
N LEU A 92 -0.65 14.15 6.66
CA LEU A 92 -1.23 14.68 7.89
C LEU A 92 -2.44 15.56 7.58
N TRP A 93 -3.50 15.41 8.35
CA TRP A 93 -4.66 16.27 8.33
C TRP A 93 -4.39 17.53 9.17
N PRO A 94 -4.23 18.73 8.56
CA PRO A 94 -3.82 19.93 9.30
C PRO A 94 -4.87 20.45 10.28
N ASN A 95 -6.11 20.05 10.12
CA ASN A 95 -7.25 20.38 10.96
C ASN A 95 -7.49 19.40 12.11
N MET A 96 -6.64 18.39 12.26
CA MET A 96 -6.72 17.40 13.32
C MET A 96 -5.57 17.53 14.29
N THR A 97 -5.81 17.15 15.55
CA THR A 97 -4.74 17.03 16.54
C THR A 97 -3.79 15.91 16.19
N VAL A 98 -2.60 15.86 16.80
CA VAL A 98 -1.65 14.75 16.65
C VAL A 98 -2.32 13.42 17.02
N TYR A 99 -3.05 13.40 18.14
CA TYR A 99 -3.81 12.23 18.58
C TYR A 99 -4.83 11.77 17.54
N ASP A 100 -5.60 12.69 16.97
CA ASP A 100 -6.62 12.36 15.97
C ASP A 100 -6.01 11.86 14.67
N ASN A 101 -4.88 12.42 14.23
CA ASN A 101 -4.14 11.92 13.07
C ASN A 101 -3.68 10.47 13.26
N ILE A 102 -3.15 10.13 14.44
CA ILE A 102 -2.69 8.77 14.76
C ILE A 102 -3.89 7.81 14.88
N SER A 103 -4.95 8.24 15.56
CA SER A 103 -6.12 7.39 15.84
C SER A 103 -7.10 7.27 14.67
N PHE A 104 -6.98 8.11 13.63
CA PHE A 104 -7.93 8.17 12.52
C PHE A 104 -8.19 6.81 11.85
N GLY A 105 -7.12 6.08 11.54
CA GLY A 105 -7.23 4.75 10.94
C GLY A 105 -7.96 3.77 11.85
N LEU A 106 -7.67 3.79 13.15
CA LEU A 106 -8.28 2.90 14.14
C LEU A 106 -9.76 3.21 14.36
N LYS A 107 -10.16 4.49 14.39
CA LYS A 107 -11.57 4.91 14.53
C LYS A 107 -12.44 4.45 13.35
N ASN A 108 -11.85 4.24 12.17
CA ASN A 108 -12.57 3.86 10.95
C ASN A 108 -12.58 2.35 10.67
N ILE A 109 -11.83 1.57 11.44
CA ILE A 109 -11.87 0.10 11.34
C ILE A 109 -13.10 -0.39 12.10
N LYS A 110 -14.16 -0.77 11.36
CA LYS A 110 -15.42 -1.33 11.91
C LYS A 110 -15.34 -2.85 12.13
N GLU A 111 -14.21 -3.50 11.95
CA GLU A 111 -14.06 -4.90 12.32
C GLU A 111 -14.00 -5.00 13.84
N GLU A 112 -14.80 -5.88 14.43
CA GLU A 112 -14.68 -6.33 15.82
C GLU A 112 -13.27 -6.89 16.01
N LEU A 113 -12.35 -6.01 16.34
CA LEU A 113 -11.13 -6.42 17.00
C LEU A 113 -11.56 -6.83 18.39
N ASP A 114 -11.48 -8.11 18.69
CA ASP A 114 -11.61 -8.62 20.06
C ASP A 114 -10.87 -7.70 21.01
N LEU A 115 -11.63 -7.10 21.93
CA LEU A 115 -11.24 -5.99 22.78
C LEU A 115 -10.34 -6.44 23.93
N PHE A 116 -9.33 -7.26 23.66
CA PHE A 116 -8.28 -7.52 24.62
C PHE A 116 -7.16 -6.52 24.42
N ASP A 117 -7.21 -5.49 25.29
CA ASP A 117 -6.14 -4.56 25.57
C ASP A 117 -6.06 -3.27 24.73
N GLU A 118 -6.69 -2.18 25.24
CA GLU A 118 -6.50 -0.81 24.74
C GLU A 118 -5.01 -0.38 24.73
N ASN A 119 -4.20 -0.91 25.64
CA ASN A 119 -2.75 -0.66 25.71
C ASN A 119 -2.00 -1.33 24.55
N ALA A 120 -2.40 -2.49 24.07
CA ALA A 120 -1.78 -3.14 22.90
C ALA A 120 -2.10 -2.39 21.61
N ARG A 121 -3.28 -1.77 21.52
CA ARG A 121 -3.68 -0.91 20.38
C ARG A 121 -2.83 0.36 20.29
N ALA A 122 -2.65 1.04 21.43
CA ALA A 122 -1.81 2.23 21.52
C ALA A 122 -0.34 1.90 21.18
N LYS A 123 0.20 0.81 21.72
CA LYS A 123 1.56 0.34 21.42
C LYS A 123 1.76 -0.03 19.96
N LYS A 124 0.78 -0.69 19.33
CA LYS A 124 0.87 -1.07 17.91
C LYS A 124 0.79 0.14 16.98
N ALA A 125 -0.05 1.13 17.30
CA ALA A 125 -0.12 2.40 16.57
C ALA A 125 1.17 3.22 16.71
N ILE A 126 1.76 3.28 17.91
CA ILE A 126 3.03 3.94 18.17
C ILE A 126 4.17 3.23 17.45
N LEU A 127 4.22 1.90 17.44
CA LEU A 127 5.26 1.11 16.75
C LEU A 127 5.22 1.34 15.24
N VAL A 128 4.03 1.45 14.63
CA VAL A 128 3.88 1.77 13.21
C VAL A 128 4.32 3.21 12.92
N ALA A 129 4.00 4.17 13.81
CA ALA A 129 4.41 5.56 13.68
C ALA A 129 5.94 5.72 13.86
N GLU A 130 6.54 5.05 14.84
CA GLU A 130 7.99 5.05 15.04
C GLU A 130 8.73 4.42 13.85
N HIS A 131 8.27 3.30 13.32
CA HIS A 131 8.88 2.67 12.15
C HIS A 131 8.78 3.56 10.90
N ALA A 132 7.70 4.30 10.73
CA ALA A 132 7.53 5.27 9.66
C ALA A 132 8.48 6.47 9.84
N PHE A 133 8.66 6.95 11.07
CA PHE A 133 9.52 8.08 11.40
C PHE A 133 11.01 7.77 11.17
N TRP A 134 11.49 6.60 11.61
CA TRP A 134 12.89 6.19 11.40
C TRP A 134 13.25 5.94 9.94
N LYS A 135 12.31 5.44 9.13
CA LYS A 135 12.52 5.28 7.68
C LYS A 135 12.60 6.59 6.92
N SER A 136 12.02 7.66 7.44
CA SER A 136 12.06 8.99 6.81
C SER A 136 13.33 9.77 7.09
N ILE A 137 14.12 9.37 8.10
CA ILE A 137 15.38 10.03 8.48
C ILE A 137 16.60 9.40 7.76
N LEU A 138 16.46 8.19 7.19
CA LEU A 138 17.54 7.44 6.57
C LEU A 138 17.61 7.56 5.03
N PHE A 139 16.82 8.48 4.42
CA PHE A 139 16.92 8.77 2.97
C PHE A 139 16.80 10.26 2.69
#